data_b0920883d1d81801c0ad55bb2e63b80c
#
_entry.id   b0920883d1d81801c0ad55bb2e63b80c
#
_cell.length_a   1.000
_cell.length_b   1.000
_cell.length_c   1.000
_cell.angle_alpha   90.00
_cell.angle_beta   90.00
_cell.angle_gamma   90.00
#
_symmetry.space_group_name_H-M   'P 1'
#
loop_
_entity.id
_entity.type
_entity.pdbx_description
1 polymer ?
#
loop_
_entity_poly.entity_id
_entity_poly.type
_entity_poly.pdbx_seq_one_letter_code
_entity_poly.pdbx_strand_id
1 'polypeptide(L)'
;MLDLQLEARYHGFIYQEREEVEEIKSITHVFEHEKTGAKLLYFENDDTNKVFSISFRTPPEDDTGVFHILEHSVLCGSRKYPLKEPFVELVKGSLNTFLNAMTFSDKTMYPVASQNDKDFHNLMDVYLDAVFHPLLTEKQSILKQEGWHYELNSVEEPIEYKGVVYNEMKGVFSSPEQILMRSIQKSLFPDTPYRYESGGDPIAIPELTYDQFVKDYQRFYNASNSFIT
;
A
#
# COMPACT_ATOMS: atom_id res chain seq x y z
N MET A 1 3.99 -27.15 15.38
CA MET A 1 3.44 -27.52 14.05
C MET A 1 1.93 -27.41 14.15
N LEU A 2 1.33 -26.59 13.28
CA LEU A 2 -0.12 -26.42 13.25
C LEU A 2 -0.79 -27.70 12.74
N ASP A 3 -1.85 -28.15 13.41
CA ASP A 3 -2.65 -29.31 12.98
C ASP A 3 -3.70 -28.83 11.94
N LEU A 4 -3.25 -28.61 10.71
CA LEU A 4 -4.05 -28.14 9.60
C LEU A 4 -4.39 -29.30 8.66
N GLN A 5 -5.67 -29.42 8.26
CA GLN A 5 -6.13 -30.42 7.32
C GLN A 5 -6.46 -29.77 5.97
N LEU A 6 -5.91 -30.31 4.88
CA LEU A 6 -6.19 -29.83 3.53
C LEU A 6 -7.71 -29.83 3.26
N GLU A 7 -8.18 -28.86 2.51
CA GLU A 7 -9.59 -28.59 2.19
C GLU A 7 -10.48 -28.21 3.38
N ALA A 8 -9.93 -28.21 4.62
CA ALA A 8 -10.67 -27.75 5.79
C ALA A 8 -10.79 -26.21 5.82
N ARG A 9 -11.82 -25.74 6.52
CA ARG A 9 -12.15 -24.31 6.67
C ARG A 9 -11.63 -23.78 7.99
N TYR A 10 -10.92 -22.64 7.90
CA TYR A 10 -10.41 -21.89 9.04
C TYR A 10 -10.85 -20.44 8.93
N HIS A 11 -11.83 -20.01 9.73
CA HIS A 11 -12.36 -18.63 9.74
C HIS A 11 -12.77 -18.07 8.36
N GLY A 12 -13.34 -18.92 7.50
CA GLY A 12 -13.77 -18.53 6.16
C GLY A 12 -12.70 -18.69 5.08
N PHE A 13 -11.50 -19.11 5.44
CA PHE A 13 -10.46 -19.52 4.52
C PHE A 13 -10.43 -21.03 4.34
N ILE A 14 -10.25 -21.49 3.12
CA ILE A 14 -10.05 -22.89 2.77
C ILE A 14 -8.55 -23.13 2.65
N TYR A 15 -8.03 -24.11 3.38
CA TYR A 15 -6.63 -24.52 3.30
C TYR A 15 -6.38 -25.33 2.04
N GLN A 16 -5.56 -24.81 1.13
CA GLN A 16 -5.40 -25.37 -0.22
C GLN A 16 -4.13 -26.18 -0.41
N GLU A 17 -3.01 -25.71 0.15
CA GLU A 17 -1.69 -26.27 -0.18
C GLU A 17 -0.71 -26.14 0.98
N ARG A 18 0.18 -27.13 1.08
CA ARG A 18 1.33 -27.13 1.99
C ARG A 18 2.57 -27.51 1.22
N GLU A 19 3.61 -26.68 1.34
CA GLU A 19 4.90 -26.93 0.72
C GLU A 19 6.03 -26.66 1.72
N GLU A 20 7.08 -27.46 1.67
CA GLU A 20 8.32 -27.23 2.44
C GLU A 20 9.34 -26.55 1.52
N VAL A 21 9.77 -25.34 1.90
CA VAL A 21 10.73 -24.53 1.13
C VAL A 21 12.06 -24.51 1.89
N GLU A 22 12.96 -25.41 1.53
CA GLU A 22 14.24 -25.64 2.22
C GLU A 22 15.14 -24.40 2.21
N GLU A 23 15.12 -23.61 1.12
CA GLU A 23 15.95 -22.41 0.93
C GLU A 23 15.70 -21.34 1.98
N ILE A 24 14.46 -21.23 2.46
CA ILE A 24 14.06 -20.27 3.50
C ILE A 24 13.73 -20.96 4.82
N LYS A 25 13.96 -22.29 4.93
CA LYS A 25 13.71 -23.11 6.13
C LYS A 25 12.29 -22.91 6.69
N SER A 26 11.32 -22.86 5.81
CA SER A 26 9.92 -22.59 6.17
C SER A 26 8.99 -23.64 5.56
N ILE A 27 7.89 -23.89 6.26
CA ILE A 27 6.74 -24.57 5.69
C ILE A 27 5.75 -23.50 5.27
N THR A 28 5.33 -23.53 4.01
CA THR A 28 4.33 -22.61 3.47
C THR A 28 2.95 -23.25 3.49
N HIS A 29 1.96 -22.45 3.85
CA HIS A 29 0.56 -22.85 3.87
C HIS A 29 -0.25 -21.84 3.06
N VAL A 30 -0.93 -22.29 2.03
CA VAL A 30 -1.77 -21.47 1.14
C VAL A 30 -3.23 -21.60 1.52
N PHE A 31 -3.88 -20.46 1.70
CA PHE A 31 -5.31 -20.38 1.99
C PHE A 31 -6.00 -19.46 0.99
N GLU A 32 -7.26 -19.74 0.71
CA GLU A 32 -8.13 -18.88 -0.09
C GLU A 32 -9.42 -18.58 0.65
N HIS A 33 -9.77 -17.30 0.77
CA HIS A 33 -11.01 -16.90 1.41
C HIS A 33 -12.21 -17.22 0.52
N GLU A 34 -13.12 -18.06 1.00
CA GLU A 34 -14.22 -18.66 0.24
C GLU A 34 -15.13 -17.64 -0.47
N LYS A 35 -15.41 -16.50 0.17
CA LYS A 35 -16.33 -15.48 -0.36
C LYS A 35 -15.68 -14.48 -1.29
N THR A 36 -14.41 -14.17 -1.07
CA THR A 36 -13.74 -13.05 -1.77
C THR A 36 -12.63 -13.50 -2.69
N GLY A 37 -12.11 -14.73 -2.52
CA GLY A 37 -10.94 -15.21 -3.24
C GLY A 37 -9.61 -14.60 -2.77
N ALA A 38 -9.60 -13.84 -1.64
CA ALA A 38 -8.37 -13.32 -1.06
C ALA A 38 -7.40 -14.47 -0.78
N LYS A 39 -6.14 -14.29 -1.17
CA LYS A 39 -5.08 -15.28 -0.94
C LYS A 39 -4.32 -14.95 0.35
N LEU A 40 -4.11 -15.96 1.20
CA LEU A 40 -3.25 -15.88 2.37
C LEU A 40 -2.15 -16.92 2.23
N LEU A 41 -0.91 -16.48 2.31
CA LEU A 41 0.28 -17.32 2.37
C LEU A 41 0.90 -17.17 3.76
N TYR A 42 0.86 -18.25 4.54
CA TYR A 42 1.46 -18.31 5.87
C TYR A 42 2.76 -19.09 5.83
N PHE A 43 3.80 -18.52 6.43
CA PHE A 43 5.12 -19.15 6.59
C PHE A 43 5.30 -19.60 8.04
N GLU A 44 5.42 -20.90 8.24
CA GLU A 44 5.76 -21.49 9.55
C GLU A 44 7.28 -21.72 9.61
N ASN A 45 7.96 -21.05 10.53
CA ASN A 45 9.41 -21.21 10.78
C ASN A 45 9.76 -20.83 12.23
N ASP A 46 11.06 -20.87 12.57
CA ASP A 46 11.58 -20.60 13.91
C ASP A 46 11.90 -19.10 14.15
N ASP A 47 11.62 -18.21 13.22
CA ASP A 47 11.87 -16.77 13.41
C ASP A 47 10.91 -16.21 14.47
N THR A 48 11.46 -15.52 15.46
CA THR A 48 10.68 -14.85 16.50
C THR A 48 10.04 -13.55 16.01
N ASN A 49 10.50 -13.01 14.87
CA ASN A 49 9.96 -11.80 14.28
C ASN A 49 8.75 -12.14 13.41
N LYS A 50 7.57 -11.78 13.89
CA LYS A 50 6.32 -12.00 13.16
C LYS A 50 6.13 -10.89 12.14
N VAL A 51 5.84 -11.29 10.92
CA VAL A 51 5.59 -10.38 9.80
C VAL A 51 4.16 -10.55 9.32
N PHE A 52 3.48 -9.45 9.07
CA PHE A 52 2.22 -9.39 8.36
C PHE A 52 2.36 -8.41 7.19
N SER A 53 1.85 -8.77 6.04
CA SER A 53 1.72 -7.85 4.93
C SER A 53 0.39 -8.06 4.22
N ILE A 54 -0.29 -6.97 3.88
CA ILE A 54 -1.39 -7.00 2.91
C ILE A 54 -0.99 -6.22 1.69
N SER A 55 -1.21 -6.83 0.52
CA SER A 55 -0.85 -6.26 -0.78
C SER A 55 -2.05 -6.25 -1.71
N PHE A 56 -2.13 -5.24 -2.55
CA PHE A 56 -3.14 -5.13 -3.61
C PHE A 56 -2.43 -5.05 -4.96
N ARG A 57 -3.01 -5.66 -5.98
CA ARG A 57 -2.56 -5.49 -7.34
C ARG A 57 -3.05 -4.14 -7.84
N THR A 58 -2.12 -3.22 -8.14
CA THR A 58 -2.39 -1.81 -8.48
C THR A 58 -1.62 -1.39 -9.73
N PRO A 59 -1.92 -1.97 -10.92
CA PRO A 59 -1.28 -1.57 -12.15
C PRO A 59 -1.72 -0.15 -12.54
N PRO A 60 -0.81 0.81 -12.73
CA PRO A 60 -1.16 2.18 -13.14
C PRO A 60 -1.70 2.21 -14.57
N GLU A 61 -2.66 3.11 -14.81
CA GLU A 61 -3.27 3.35 -16.12
C GLU A 61 -2.85 4.72 -16.70
N ASP A 62 -2.17 5.55 -15.88
CA ASP A 62 -1.62 6.86 -16.25
C ASP A 62 -0.40 7.21 -15.36
N ASP A 63 0.16 8.41 -15.58
CA ASP A 63 1.33 8.91 -14.84
C ASP A 63 0.95 9.79 -13.61
N THR A 64 -0.33 9.78 -13.15
CA THR A 64 -0.77 10.62 -12.01
C THR A 64 -0.24 10.13 -10.66
N GLY A 65 0.28 8.90 -10.58
CA GLY A 65 0.76 8.32 -9.32
C GLY A 65 -0.35 8.05 -8.32
N VAL A 66 -1.57 7.81 -8.78
CA VAL A 66 -2.74 7.60 -7.92
C VAL A 66 -2.52 6.55 -6.84
N PHE A 67 -1.80 5.46 -7.15
CA PHE A 67 -1.54 4.39 -6.17
C PHE A 67 -0.49 4.77 -5.13
N HIS A 68 0.48 5.61 -5.45
CA HIS A 68 1.41 6.18 -4.49
C HIS A 68 0.69 7.15 -3.54
N ILE A 69 -0.17 8.00 -4.10
CA ILE A 69 -1.00 8.91 -3.29
C ILE A 69 -1.98 8.12 -2.42
N LEU A 70 -2.58 7.02 -2.93
CA LEU A 70 -3.42 6.12 -2.13
C LEU A 70 -2.64 5.42 -1.03
N GLU A 71 -1.40 5.00 -1.27
CA GLU A 71 -0.52 4.39 -0.28
C GLU A 71 -0.38 5.29 0.96
N HIS A 72 -0.02 6.57 0.76
CA HIS A 72 0.04 7.56 1.84
C HIS A 72 -1.33 7.79 2.48
N SER A 73 -2.35 7.97 1.66
CA SER A 73 -3.68 8.45 2.06
C SER A 73 -4.47 7.46 2.92
N VAL A 74 -4.36 6.14 2.70
CA VAL A 74 -5.05 5.14 3.52
C VAL A 74 -4.55 5.16 4.97
N LEU A 75 -3.30 5.59 5.19
CA LEU A 75 -2.68 5.72 6.50
C LEU A 75 -2.99 7.05 7.21
N CYS A 76 -3.80 7.93 6.61
CA CYS A 76 -4.21 9.22 7.17
C CYS A 76 -5.52 9.15 7.98
N GLY A 77 -5.77 8.02 8.63
CA GLY A 77 -6.93 7.79 9.48
C GLY A 77 -7.95 6.83 8.88
N SER A 78 -8.59 6.08 9.76
CA SER A 78 -9.55 5.04 9.41
C SER A 78 -10.74 5.02 10.35
N ARG A 79 -11.72 4.16 10.06
CA ARG A 79 -12.97 4.07 10.82
C ARG A 79 -12.76 3.83 12.31
N LYS A 80 -11.87 2.88 12.67
CA LYS A 80 -11.54 2.59 14.08
C LYS A 80 -10.54 3.57 14.67
N TYR A 81 -9.67 4.11 13.83
CA TYR A 81 -8.56 4.97 14.22
C TYR A 81 -8.64 6.32 13.49
N PRO A 82 -9.61 7.20 13.84
CA PRO A 82 -9.86 8.46 13.15
C PRO A 82 -8.86 9.56 13.53
N LEU A 83 -7.60 9.20 13.71
CA LEU A 83 -6.49 10.10 13.98
C LEU A 83 -6.00 10.75 12.68
N LYS A 84 -5.35 11.90 12.79
CA LYS A 84 -4.80 12.59 11.62
C LYS A 84 -3.66 11.80 10.98
N GLU A 85 -2.78 11.23 11.80
CA GLU A 85 -1.56 10.53 11.39
C GLU A 85 -1.35 9.27 12.25
N PRO A 86 -2.23 8.24 12.17
CA PRO A 86 -2.09 7.04 13.00
C PRO A 86 -0.79 6.29 12.73
N PHE A 87 -0.25 6.36 11.51
CA PHE A 87 1.05 5.77 11.16
C PHE A 87 2.19 6.37 12.00
N VAL A 88 2.24 7.70 12.15
CA VAL A 88 3.27 8.38 12.97
C VAL A 88 3.18 8.00 14.43
N GLU A 89 1.96 7.82 14.95
CA GLU A 89 1.74 7.36 16.33
C GLU A 89 2.21 5.90 16.53
N LEU A 90 2.02 5.03 15.53
CA LEU A 90 2.55 3.67 15.55
C LEU A 90 4.07 3.64 15.52
N VAL A 91 4.71 4.44 14.67
CA VAL A 91 6.18 4.54 14.60
C VAL A 91 6.78 4.92 15.96
N LYS A 92 6.10 5.82 16.70
CA LYS A 92 6.58 6.32 18.00
C LYS A 92 6.23 5.42 19.17
N GLY A 93 5.08 4.74 19.11
CA GLY A 93 4.46 4.12 20.29
C GLY A 93 4.43 2.61 20.27
N SER A 94 4.67 1.92 19.13
CA SER A 94 4.67 0.48 19.05
C SER A 94 6.06 -0.14 19.24
N LEU A 95 6.08 -1.46 19.48
CA LEU A 95 7.30 -2.27 19.58
C LEU A 95 7.68 -2.88 18.22
N ASN A 96 7.29 -2.21 17.13
CA ASN A 96 7.55 -2.69 15.79
C ASN A 96 9.05 -2.88 15.53
N THR A 97 9.38 -3.92 14.78
CA THR A 97 10.71 -4.14 14.21
C THR A 97 10.78 -3.68 12.77
N PHE A 98 9.62 -3.58 12.10
CA PHE A 98 9.47 -3.02 10.77
C PHE A 98 8.05 -2.44 10.60
N LEU A 99 7.96 -1.27 10.00
CA LEU A 99 6.72 -0.59 9.71
C LEU A 99 6.91 0.23 8.43
N ASN A 100 6.14 -0.09 7.37
CA ASN A 100 6.26 0.62 6.10
C ASN A 100 4.98 0.51 5.27
N ALA A 101 4.94 1.27 4.17
CA ALA A 101 4.07 1.10 3.03
C ALA A 101 4.92 1.29 1.78
N MET A 102 4.60 0.63 0.69
CA MET A 102 5.43 0.64 -0.53
C MET A 102 4.57 0.49 -1.77
N THR A 103 4.75 1.39 -2.73
CA THR A 103 4.16 1.30 -4.06
C THR A 103 5.23 0.87 -5.08
N PHE A 104 4.92 -0.21 -5.78
CA PHE A 104 5.70 -0.74 -6.90
C PHE A 104 4.98 -0.48 -8.23
N SER A 105 5.59 -0.89 -9.32
CA SER A 105 5.03 -0.67 -10.66
C SER A 105 3.70 -1.40 -10.94
N ASP A 106 3.30 -2.38 -10.12
CA ASP A 106 2.10 -3.20 -10.34
C ASP A 106 1.36 -3.60 -9.06
N LYS A 107 1.88 -3.20 -7.91
CA LYS A 107 1.29 -3.52 -6.60
C LYS A 107 1.60 -2.45 -5.57
N THR A 108 0.75 -2.39 -4.56
CA THR A 108 0.97 -1.60 -3.34
C THR A 108 0.87 -2.52 -2.14
N MET A 109 1.83 -2.44 -1.20
CA MET A 109 1.89 -3.34 -0.06
C MET A 109 2.14 -2.60 1.26
N TYR A 110 1.62 -3.19 2.34
CA TYR A 110 1.58 -2.63 3.68
C TYR A 110 2.15 -3.65 4.67
N PRO A 111 3.50 -3.74 4.80
CA PRO A 111 4.16 -4.67 5.68
C PRO A 111 4.37 -4.10 7.08
N VAL A 112 4.17 -4.95 8.09
CA VAL A 112 4.50 -4.68 9.50
C VAL A 112 5.16 -5.89 10.12
N ALA A 113 6.03 -5.65 11.11
CA ALA A 113 6.63 -6.72 11.87
C ALA A 113 6.83 -6.34 13.34
N SER A 114 6.69 -7.33 14.23
CA SER A 114 6.99 -7.18 15.65
C SER A 114 7.34 -8.54 16.27
N GLN A 115 8.23 -8.53 17.26
CA GLN A 115 8.51 -9.71 18.09
C GLN A 115 7.52 -9.86 19.24
N ASN A 116 6.78 -8.81 19.57
CA ASN A 116 5.77 -8.82 20.62
C ASN A 116 4.39 -9.20 20.07
N ASP A 117 3.78 -10.26 20.59
CA ASP A 117 2.51 -10.80 20.08
C ASP A 117 1.36 -9.77 20.13
N LYS A 118 1.24 -9.05 21.24
CA LYS A 118 0.17 -8.06 21.41
C LYS A 118 0.35 -6.89 20.46
N ASP A 119 1.58 -6.42 20.31
CA ASP A 119 1.90 -5.33 19.39
C ASP A 119 1.67 -5.76 17.93
N PHE A 120 2.10 -6.96 17.56
CA PHE A 120 1.86 -7.52 16.24
C PHE A 120 0.37 -7.57 15.87
N HIS A 121 -0.49 -8.06 16.78
CA HIS A 121 -1.94 -8.07 16.54
C HIS A 121 -2.53 -6.65 16.45
N ASN A 122 -2.04 -5.70 17.25
CA ASN A 122 -2.47 -4.30 17.16
C ASN A 122 -2.07 -3.69 15.83
N LEU A 123 -0.85 -3.92 15.34
CA LEU A 123 -0.38 -3.45 14.04
C LEU A 123 -1.23 -4.01 12.90
N MET A 124 -1.53 -5.31 12.93
CA MET A 124 -2.42 -5.94 11.95
C MET A 124 -3.81 -5.28 11.94
N ASP A 125 -4.42 -5.07 13.12
CA ASP A 125 -5.77 -4.47 13.20
C ASP A 125 -5.78 -3.04 12.67
N VAL A 126 -4.76 -2.24 12.99
CA VAL A 126 -4.65 -0.87 12.48
C VAL A 126 -4.47 -0.86 10.95
N TYR A 127 -3.59 -1.68 10.41
CA TYR A 127 -3.33 -1.71 8.97
C TYR A 127 -4.51 -2.26 8.17
N LEU A 128 -5.18 -3.31 8.66
CA LEU A 128 -6.39 -3.83 8.03
C LEU A 128 -7.52 -2.80 8.02
N ASP A 129 -7.74 -2.08 9.14
CA ASP A 129 -8.76 -1.02 9.17
C ASP A 129 -8.37 0.15 8.26
N ALA A 130 -7.10 0.51 8.21
CA ALA A 130 -6.59 1.58 7.34
C ALA A 130 -6.84 1.28 5.85
N VAL A 131 -6.48 0.10 5.36
CA VAL A 131 -6.60 -0.22 3.93
C VAL A 131 -8.04 -0.50 3.49
N PHE A 132 -8.90 -1.05 4.38
CA PHE A 132 -10.28 -1.39 4.01
C PHE A 132 -11.32 -0.33 4.41
N HIS A 133 -11.01 0.56 5.35
CA HIS A 133 -11.95 1.55 5.87
C HIS A 133 -11.30 2.91 6.12
N PRO A 134 -10.50 3.45 5.17
CA PRO A 134 -9.85 4.73 5.33
C PRO A 134 -10.85 5.89 5.27
N LEU A 135 -10.50 7.01 5.88
CA LEU A 135 -11.29 8.24 5.83
C LEU A 135 -11.15 9.01 4.51
N LEU A 136 -10.28 8.58 3.60
CA LEU A 136 -10.04 9.28 2.32
C LEU A 136 -11.27 9.40 1.43
N THR A 137 -12.24 8.47 1.56
CA THR A 137 -13.51 8.51 0.79
C THR A 137 -14.49 9.56 1.30
N GLU A 138 -14.29 10.05 2.53
CA GLU A 138 -15.15 11.05 3.18
C GLU A 138 -14.47 12.42 3.28
N LYS A 139 -13.13 12.46 3.24
CA LYS A 139 -12.31 13.65 3.50
C LYS A 139 -11.41 13.98 2.30
N GLN A 140 -11.90 14.82 1.40
CA GLN A 140 -11.09 15.31 0.27
C GLN A 140 -9.79 16.01 0.70
N SER A 141 -9.72 16.53 1.93
CA SER A 141 -8.51 17.15 2.46
C SER A 141 -7.32 16.22 2.53
N ILE A 142 -7.55 14.89 2.61
CA ILE A 142 -6.48 13.89 2.60
C ILE A 142 -5.76 13.89 1.24
N LEU A 143 -6.52 13.85 0.13
CA LEU A 143 -5.91 13.97 -1.21
C LEU A 143 -5.13 15.29 -1.36
N LYS A 144 -5.67 16.40 -0.84
CA LYS A 144 -4.97 17.69 -0.91
C LYS A 144 -3.68 17.72 -0.10
N GLN A 145 -3.64 17.02 1.03
CA GLN A 145 -2.44 16.94 1.86
C GLN A 145 -1.41 15.98 1.24
N GLU A 146 -1.81 14.76 0.92
CA GLU A 146 -0.89 13.71 0.48
C GLU A 146 -0.55 13.81 -1.02
N GLY A 147 -1.54 14.11 -1.85
CA GLY A 147 -1.38 14.19 -3.30
C GLY A 147 -0.87 15.56 -3.74
N TRP A 148 -1.81 16.47 -3.98
CA TRP A 148 -1.50 17.83 -4.45
C TRP A 148 -2.60 18.84 -4.13
N HIS A 149 -2.22 20.11 -4.05
CA HIS A 149 -3.12 21.26 -3.93
C HIS A 149 -2.45 22.54 -4.47
N TYR A 150 -3.26 23.57 -4.71
CA TYR A 150 -2.74 24.92 -4.95
C TYR A 150 -2.39 25.58 -3.61
N GLU A 151 -1.21 26.19 -3.55
CA GLU A 151 -0.77 27.00 -2.40
C GLU A 151 -0.46 28.41 -2.86
N LEU A 152 -0.92 29.39 -2.09
CA LEU A 152 -0.63 30.81 -2.26
C LEU A 152 -0.09 31.36 -0.94
N ASN A 153 1.22 31.61 -0.88
CA ASN A 153 1.86 32.11 0.35
C ASN A 153 1.58 33.60 0.58
N SER A 154 1.50 34.39 -0.50
CA SER A 154 1.08 35.78 -0.46
C SER A 154 0.42 36.18 -1.78
N VAL A 155 -0.37 37.26 -1.79
CA VAL A 155 -1.04 37.77 -2.99
C VAL A 155 -0.07 38.30 -4.06
N GLU A 156 1.20 38.50 -3.69
CA GLU A 156 2.26 39.00 -4.57
C GLU A 156 3.07 37.86 -5.20
N GLU A 157 2.90 36.62 -4.70
CA GLU A 157 3.62 35.44 -5.18
C GLU A 157 2.77 34.62 -6.17
N PRO A 158 3.42 33.86 -7.06
CA PRO A 158 2.70 32.95 -7.94
C PRO A 158 2.07 31.80 -7.14
N ILE A 159 0.94 31.29 -7.63
CA ILE A 159 0.35 30.05 -7.12
C ILE A 159 1.30 28.88 -7.41
N GLU A 160 1.55 28.05 -6.42
CA GLU A 160 2.39 26.86 -6.53
C GLU A 160 1.58 25.59 -6.33
N TYR A 161 2.08 24.47 -6.86
CA TYR A 161 1.61 23.14 -6.49
C TYR A 161 2.38 22.67 -5.27
N LYS A 162 1.65 22.12 -4.28
CA LYS A 162 2.19 21.49 -3.07
C LYS A 162 1.46 20.17 -2.81
N GLY A 163 2.06 19.33 -2.01
CA GLY A 163 1.55 18.03 -1.56
C GLY A 163 2.70 17.13 -1.18
N VAL A 164 2.48 16.15 -0.33
CA VAL A 164 3.55 15.26 0.14
C VAL A 164 4.16 14.51 -1.04
N VAL A 165 3.36 13.72 -1.76
CA VAL A 165 3.81 12.93 -2.92
C VAL A 165 4.27 13.84 -4.07
N TYR A 166 3.56 14.95 -4.33
CA TYR A 166 3.99 15.91 -5.35
C TYR A 166 5.41 16.42 -5.09
N ASN A 167 5.71 16.83 -3.86
CA ASN A 167 7.03 17.37 -3.51
C ASN A 167 8.11 16.27 -3.53
N GLU A 168 7.77 15.06 -3.07
CA GLU A 168 8.66 13.90 -3.13
C GLU A 168 9.05 13.59 -4.58
N MET A 169 8.07 13.44 -5.46
CA MET A 169 8.30 13.12 -6.87
C MET A 169 9.01 14.24 -7.62
N LYS A 170 8.75 15.50 -7.28
CA LYS A 170 9.54 16.64 -7.78
C LYS A 170 11.01 16.51 -7.41
N GLY A 171 11.32 16.01 -6.21
CA GLY A 171 12.68 15.67 -5.77
C GLY A 171 13.28 14.52 -6.58
N VAL A 172 12.55 13.43 -6.77
CA VAL A 172 12.98 12.27 -7.58
C VAL A 172 13.32 12.69 -9.02
N PHE A 173 12.46 13.50 -9.64
CA PHE A 173 12.65 13.98 -11.02
C PHE A 173 13.71 15.07 -11.16
N SER A 174 14.34 15.52 -10.08
CA SER A 174 15.55 16.36 -10.16
C SER A 174 16.81 15.57 -10.52
N SER A 175 16.79 14.22 -10.43
CA SER A 175 17.91 13.34 -10.79
C SER A 175 17.87 12.99 -12.28
N PRO A 176 18.93 13.31 -13.06
CA PRO A 176 19.05 12.91 -14.46
C PRO A 176 19.02 11.38 -14.64
N GLU A 177 19.56 10.63 -13.68
CA GLU A 177 19.56 9.16 -13.71
C GLU A 177 18.15 8.59 -13.62
N GLN A 178 17.30 9.15 -12.74
CA GLN A 178 15.90 8.73 -12.61
C GLN A 178 15.11 9.01 -13.90
N ILE A 179 15.34 10.16 -14.52
CA ILE A 179 14.71 10.52 -15.80
C ILE A 179 15.16 9.54 -16.91
N LEU A 180 16.44 9.18 -16.94
CA LEU A 180 16.97 8.22 -17.90
C LEU A 180 16.35 6.83 -17.69
N MET A 181 16.36 6.30 -16.46
CA MET A 181 15.80 4.98 -16.14
C MET A 181 14.31 4.89 -16.51
N ARG A 182 13.53 5.93 -16.21
CA ARG A 182 12.13 6.02 -16.61
C ARG A 182 11.96 6.01 -18.14
N SER A 183 12.79 6.77 -18.87
CA SER A 183 12.74 6.80 -20.34
C SER A 183 13.05 5.43 -20.94
N ILE A 184 14.02 4.71 -20.35
CA ILE A 184 14.37 3.34 -20.74
C ILE A 184 13.18 2.40 -20.49
N GLN A 185 12.60 2.44 -19.29
CA GLN A 185 11.45 1.61 -18.89
C GLN A 185 10.25 1.84 -19.82
N LYS A 186 9.89 3.09 -20.08
CA LYS A 186 8.82 3.47 -21.01
C LYS A 186 9.06 2.97 -22.42
N SER A 187 10.33 2.98 -22.88
CA SER A 187 10.70 2.51 -24.20
C SER A 187 10.70 0.98 -24.32
N LEU A 188 11.07 0.27 -23.24
CA LEU A 188 11.11 -1.20 -23.24
C LEU A 188 9.71 -1.83 -23.04
N PHE A 189 8.82 -1.15 -22.37
CA PHE A 189 7.50 -1.68 -22.00
C PHE A 189 6.33 -0.79 -22.45
N PRO A 190 6.25 -0.38 -23.74
CA PRO A 190 5.32 0.64 -24.21
C PRO A 190 3.85 0.22 -24.09
N ASP A 191 3.56 -1.08 -24.10
CA ASP A 191 2.19 -1.66 -24.16
C ASP A 191 1.75 -2.30 -22.83
N THR A 192 2.46 -2.02 -21.73
CA THR A 192 2.15 -2.57 -20.41
C THR A 192 2.01 -1.46 -19.36
N PRO A 193 1.43 -1.74 -18.17
CA PRO A 193 1.40 -0.78 -17.06
C PRO A 193 2.78 -0.25 -16.65
N TYR A 194 3.85 -1.02 -16.90
CA TYR A 194 5.22 -0.62 -16.58
C TYR A 194 5.71 0.59 -17.38
N ARG A 195 4.99 1.03 -18.42
CA ARG A 195 5.28 2.28 -19.13
C ARG A 195 5.03 3.52 -18.27
N TYR A 196 4.13 3.42 -17.30
CA TYR A 196 3.73 4.53 -16.45
C TYR A 196 4.64 4.69 -15.24
N GLU A 197 4.69 5.92 -14.73
CA GLU A 197 5.38 6.23 -13.49
C GLU A 197 4.48 5.96 -12.29
N SER A 198 4.68 4.81 -11.62
CA SER A 198 3.85 4.43 -10.47
C SER A 198 3.95 5.40 -9.29
N GLY A 199 5.09 6.06 -9.14
CA GLY A 199 5.28 7.12 -8.13
C GLY A 199 4.56 8.42 -8.47
N GLY A 200 4.27 8.64 -9.74
CA GLY A 200 3.66 9.85 -10.28
C GLY A 200 4.66 10.83 -10.93
N ASP A 201 4.31 11.29 -12.12
CA ASP A 201 5.05 12.38 -12.79
C ASP A 201 4.58 13.72 -12.22
N PRO A 202 5.47 14.61 -11.74
CA PRO A 202 5.08 15.93 -11.23
C PRO A 202 4.25 16.78 -12.19
N ILE A 203 4.35 16.51 -13.50
CA ILE A 203 3.52 17.19 -14.51
C ILE A 203 2.09 16.60 -14.53
N ALA A 204 1.95 15.29 -14.34
CA ALA A 204 0.67 14.60 -14.40
C ALA A 204 -0.06 14.52 -13.04
N ILE A 205 0.65 14.51 -11.91
CA ILE A 205 0.05 14.47 -10.56
C ILE A 205 -1.09 15.51 -10.40
N PRO A 206 -0.96 16.78 -10.85
CA PRO A 206 -2.02 17.77 -10.72
C PRO A 206 -3.28 17.52 -11.58
N GLU A 207 -3.26 16.53 -12.46
CA GLU A 207 -4.43 16.10 -13.23
C GLU A 207 -5.34 15.15 -12.45
N LEU A 208 -4.83 14.53 -11.36
CA LEU A 208 -5.61 13.62 -10.53
C LEU A 208 -6.75 14.34 -9.83
N THR A 209 -7.97 13.93 -10.14
CA THR A 209 -9.19 14.42 -9.49
C THR A 209 -9.56 13.59 -8.27
N TYR A 210 -10.32 14.17 -7.33
CA TYR A 210 -10.82 13.42 -6.17
C TYR A 210 -11.75 12.27 -6.57
N ASP A 211 -12.56 12.44 -7.59
CA ASP A 211 -13.49 11.41 -8.09
C ASP A 211 -12.72 10.20 -8.64
N GLN A 212 -11.65 10.42 -9.42
CA GLN A 212 -10.77 9.34 -9.89
C GLN A 212 -10.06 8.66 -8.74
N PHE A 213 -9.49 9.42 -7.82
CA PHE A 213 -8.81 8.92 -6.63
C PHE A 213 -9.69 7.98 -5.80
N VAL A 214 -10.94 8.38 -5.51
CA VAL A 214 -11.90 7.54 -4.77
C VAL A 214 -12.33 6.32 -5.58
N LYS A 215 -12.54 6.48 -6.89
CA LYS A 215 -12.91 5.38 -7.79
C LYS A 215 -11.81 4.31 -7.86
N ASP A 216 -10.55 4.72 -7.95
CA ASP A 216 -9.43 3.79 -8.00
C ASP A 216 -9.22 3.08 -6.66
N TYR A 217 -9.37 3.79 -5.54
CA TYR A 217 -9.42 3.14 -4.23
C TYR A 217 -10.51 2.05 -4.19
N GLN A 218 -11.74 2.37 -4.55
CA GLN A 218 -12.86 1.41 -4.52
C GLN A 218 -12.67 0.23 -5.48
N ARG A 219 -12.00 0.45 -6.61
CA ARG A 219 -11.72 -0.58 -7.60
C ARG A 219 -10.65 -1.56 -7.15
N PHE A 220 -9.59 -1.09 -6.52
CA PHE A 220 -8.39 -1.88 -6.28
C PHE A 220 -8.21 -2.32 -4.81
N TYR A 221 -8.70 -1.55 -3.83
CA TYR A 221 -8.53 -1.85 -2.41
C TYR A 221 -9.71 -2.65 -1.86
N ASN A 222 -9.83 -3.87 -2.33
CA ASN A 222 -10.86 -4.80 -1.86
C ASN A 222 -10.27 -6.19 -1.64
N ALA A 223 -10.96 -6.99 -0.81
CA ALA A 223 -10.45 -8.30 -0.41
C ALA A 223 -10.23 -9.25 -1.58
N SER A 224 -11.03 -9.17 -2.66
CA SER A 224 -10.87 -10.05 -3.84
C SER A 224 -9.60 -9.74 -4.65
N ASN A 225 -8.98 -8.59 -4.44
CA ASN A 225 -7.73 -8.17 -5.06
C ASN A 225 -6.54 -8.22 -4.09
N SER A 226 -6.73 -8.76 -2.87
CA SER A 226 -5.70 -8.77 -1.84
C SER A 226 -4.90 -10.06 -1.80
N PHE A 227 -3.61 -9.91 -1.45
CA PHE A 227 -2.69 -10.97 -1.08
C PHE A 227 -2.17 -10.69 0.32
N ILE A 228 -2.28 -11.68 1.21
CA ILE A 228 -1.89 -11.55 2.62
C ILE A 228 -0.74 -12.52 2.88
N THR A 229 0.27 -12.07 3.55
CA THR A 229 1.37 -12.89 4.05
C THR A 229 1.63 -12.61 5.52
#